data_39ebfda614a3f7bdabab7b9235f5250e
#
_entry.id   39ebfda614a3f7bdabab7b9235f5250e
#
_cell.length_a   1.000
_cell.length_b   1.000
_cell.length_c   1.000
_cell.angle_alpha   90.00
_cell.angle_beta   90.00
_cell.angle_gamma   90.00
#
_symmetry.space_group_name_H-M   'P 1'
#
loop_
_entity.id
_entity.type
_entity.pdbx_description
1 polymer ?
#
loop_
_entity_poly.entity_id
_entity_poly.type
_entity_poly.pdbx_seq_one_letter_code
_entity_poly.pdbx_strand_id
1 'polypeptide(L)'
;MRDSFHRQITYLRLSLTDKCNLKCGYCWTSFQHDCPAGSAENGRLGEFTSFGYAERLMSVRAAAKVGISKVRLTGGEPLCYSGLVDFIADVKRVPGIEGVFLTTNGTMLADKAADLKGAGLDGINISLDTLNRDKYKRLTGFDMFDKAMGGIQAALSSGFGKVKVNVVLIGGFNDDEIGDFVNLTRDEPLDVRFIELMPMTGSPLFGKEAYLSGRVVLERCPDLKSVGMDDPSSVARLYALGGAKGRVGLIEPVFSSFCDKCNRLRITYDGYVKPCLHSSDEYSLVGKSEVEMERTIRNAIDAKPREHGDLRCLRTDIDGVTTGGRSMRRIGG
;
A
#
# COMPACT_ATOMS: atom_id res chain seq x y z
N MET A 1 -7.92 -13.45 15.01
CA MET A 1 -8.23 -14.84 14.55
C MET A 1 -6.98 -15.44 13.89
N ARG A 2 -6.82 -16.79 13.97
CA ARG A 2 -5.77 -17.51 13.22
C ARG A 2 -6.37 -18.14 11.98
N ASP A 3 -5.61 -18.17 10.90
CA ASP A 3 -5.98 -18.90 9.68
C ASP A 3 -5.65 -20.40 9.77
N SER A 4 -5.95 -21.16 8.72
CA SER A 4 -5.71 -22.61 8.64
C SER A 4 -4.22 -23.01 8.75
N PHE A 5 -3.31 -22.05 8.65
CA PHE A 5 -1.85 -22.22 8.78
C PHE A 5 -1.29 -21.60 10.05
N HIS A 6 -2.15 -21.33 11.04
CA HIS A 6 -1.83 -20.76 12.35
C HIS A 6 -1.26 -19.34 12.35
N ARG A 7 -1.31 -18.61 11.21
CA ARG A 7 -0.91 -17.20 11.13
C ARG A 7 -1.97 -16.33 11.80
N GLN A 8 -1.55 -15.41 12.67
CA GLN A 8 -2.47 -14.48 13.32
C GLN A 8 -2.79 -13.31 12.37
N ILE A 9 -4.01 -13.23 11.89
CA ILE A 9 -4.45 -12.18 10.97
C ILE A 9 -4.94 -10.99 11.78
N THR A 10 -4.16 -9.90 11.74
CA THR A 10 -4.38 -8.68 12.55
C THR A 10 -4.40 -7.40 11.75
N TYR A 11 -4.17 -7.47 10.43
CA TYR A 11 -3.94 -6.31 9.61
C TYR A 11 -4.87 -6.26 8.41
N LEU A 12 -5.73 -5.25 8.36
CA LEU A 12 -6.62 -4.98 7.22
C LEU A 12 -6.02 -3.89 6.32
N ARG A 13 -6.01 -4.14 5.01
CA ARG A 13 -5.84 -3.10 3.98
C ARG A 13 -7.21 -2.82 3.38
N LEU A 14 -7.72 -1.61 3.53
CA LEU A 14 -9.02 -1.18 3.02
C LEU A 14 -8.82 -0.19 1.89
N SER A 15 -9.27 -0.55 0.70
CA SER A 15 -9.30 0.34 -0.46
C SER A 15 -10.54 1.21 -0.40
N LEU A 16 -10.36 2.54 -0.40
CA LEU A 16 -11.47 3.49 -0.28
C LEU A 16 -12.04 3.91 -1.63
N THR A 17 -11.22 3.89 -2.67
CA THR A 17 -11.58 4.36 -4.02
C THR A 17 -10.68 3.70 -5.06
N ASP A 18 -11.16 3.57 -6.28
CA ASP A 18 -10.35 3.21 -7.43
C ASP A 18 -9.82 4.44 -8.19
N LYS A 19 -10.24 5.65 -7.81
CA LYS A 19 -9.76 6.91 -8.42
C LYS A 19 -8.32 7.19 -7.98
N CYS A 20 -7.50 7.66 -8.93
CA CYS A 20 -6.15 8.12 -8.67
C CYS A 20 -5.85 9.31 -9.58
N ASN A 21 -5.13 10.28 -9.07
CA ASN A 21 -4.66 11.45 -9.82
C ASN A 21 -3.31 11.22 -10.53
N LEU A 22 -2.75 9.99 -10.48
CA LEU A 22 -1.57 9.55 -11.22
C LEU A 22 -1.89 8.32 -12.08
N LYS A 23 -1.01 8.05 -13.08
CA LYS A 23 -1.11 6.94 -14.03
C LYS A 23 0.18 6.13 -14.07
N CYS A 24 0.67 5.69 -12.88
CA CYS A 24 1.95 4.97 -12.79
C CYS A 24 1.95 3.71 -13.65
N GLY A 25 3.01 3.55 -14.45
CA GLY A 25 3.07 2.56 -15.50
C GLY A 25 2.98 1.10 -15.04
N TYR A 26 3.35 0.79 -13.80
CA TYR A 26 3.21 -0.56 -13.23
C TYR A 26 1.85 -0.80 -12.54
N CYS A 27 1.08 0.26 -12.29
CA CYS A 27 -0.21 0.20 -11.60
C CYS A 27 -1.41 0.35 -12.53
N TRP A 28 -1.19 1.00 -13.66
CA TRP A 28 -2.22 1.40 -14.61
C TRP A 28 -2.59 0.25 -15.56
N THR A 29 -3.86 -0.06 -15.65
CA THR A 29 -4.46 -0.82 -16.74
C THR A 29 -5.43 0.08 -17.50
N SER A 30 -5.60 -0.12 -18.79
CA SER A 30 -6.29 0.75 -19.75
C SER A 30 -7.78 1.03 -19.53
N PHE A 31 -8.34 0.71 -18.36
CA PHE A 31 -9.73 0.98 -18.03
C PHE A 31 -9.86 2.16 -17.09
N GLN A 32 -10.48 3.20 -17.58
CA GLN A 32 -10.46 4.58 -17.08
C GLN A 32 -11.53 4.89 -16.05
N HIS A 33 -11.14 5.65 -15.01
CA HIS A 33 -11.89 6.80 -14.48
C HIS A 33 -10.90 7.67 -13.71
N ASP A 34 -10.66 8.89 -14.22
CA ASP A 34 -9.69 9.81 -13.66
C ASP A 34 -10.28 10.61 -12.49
N CYS A 35 -9.48 10.82 -11.45
CA CYS A 35 -9.67 11.95 -10.55
C CYS A 35 -9.02 13.16 -11.23
N PRO A 36 -9.70 14.28 -11.45
CA PRO A 36 -9.08 15.46 -12.05
C PRO A 36 -7.88 15.92 -11.21
N ALA A 37 -6.75 16.13 -11.88
CA ALA A 37 -5.55 16.61 -11.20
C ALA A 37 -5.84 17.99 -10.60
N GLY A 38 -5.89 18.09 -9.28
CA GLY A 38 -6.04 19.35 -8.55
C GLY A 38 -7.43 19.72 -8.09
N SER A 39 -8.46 18.89 -8.32
CA SER A 39 -9.80 19.19 -7.81
C SER A 39 -10.12 18.35 -6.58
N ALA A 40 -10.16 19.02 -5.44
CA ALA A 40 -11.05 18.65 -4.35
C ALA A 40 -12.46 19.09 -4.77
N GLU A 41 -13.04 18.46 -5.81
CA GLU A 41 -14.40 18.81 -6.18
C GLU A 41 -15.38 18.20 -5.19
N ASN A 42 -16.09 19.13 -4.54
CA ASN A 42 -17.25 18.91 -3.73
C ASN A 42 -18.28 18.01 -4.45
N GLY A 43 -18.48 16.83 -3.87
CA GLY A 43 -19.69 16.03 -3.93
C GLY A 43 -20.40 15.94 -5.28
N ARG A 44 -20.43 14.75 -5.83
CA ARG A 44 -21.23 14.20 -6.93
C ARG A 44 -20.43 13.80 -8.17
N LEU A 45 -19.47 12.92 -8.02
CA LEU A 45 -19.05 12.06 -9.12
C LEU A 45 -19.19 10.60 -8.66
N GLY A 46 -20.31 10.02 -9.07
CA GLY A 46 -20.54 8.59 -9.26
C GLY A 46 -20.04 7.63 -8.21
N GLU A 47 -20.53 7.67 -6.97
CA GLU A 47 -20.58 6.50 -6.11
C GLU A 47 -21.65 5.53 -6.64
N PHE A 48 -21.34 4.83 -7.72
CA PHE A 48 -22.12 3.68 -8.18
C PHE A 48 -21.64 2.37 -7.56
N THR A 49 -20.97 2.42 -6.43
CA THR A 49 -20.71 1.22 -5.63
C THR A 49 -21.72 1.21 -4.49
N SER A 50 -22.47 0.10 -4.38
CA SER A 50 -23.34 -0.19 -3.24
C SER A 50 -22.55 -0.40 -1.94
N PHE A 51 -21.26 -0.03 -1.89
CA PHE A 51 -20.35 -0.13 -0.76
C PHE A 51 -19.84 1.26 -0.39
N GLY A 52 -20.70 2.01 0.32
CA GLY A 52 -20.48 3.39 0.70
C GLY A 52 -19.71 3.57 2.01
N TYR A 53 -19.76 4.78 2.57
CA TYR A 53 -19.09 5.12 3.84
C TYR A 53 -19.53 4.21 5.00
N ALA A 54 -20.85 4.05 5.16
CA ALA A 54 -21.44 3.27 6.26
C ALA A 54 -21.03 1.78 6.19
N GLU A 55 -21.09 1.20 4.99
CA GLU A 55 -20.73 -0.20 4.76
C GLU A 55 -19.23 -0.43 4.98
N ARG A 56 -18.37 0.51 4.56
CA ARG A 56 -16.92 0.45 4.84
C ARG A 56 -16.64 0.50 6.32
N LEU A 57 -17.28 1.41 7.06
CA LEU A 57 -17.10 1.50 8.52
C LEU A 57 -17.62 0.24 9.21
N MET A 58 -18.78 -0.30 8.76
CA MET A 58 -19.33 -1.56 9.24
C MET A 58 -18.37 -2.73 8.99
N SER A 59 -17.72 -2.77 7.83
CA SER A 59 -16.72 -3.81 7.52
C SER A 59 -15.49 -3.74 8.43
N VAL A 60 -15.07 -2.53 8.84
CA VAL A 60 -13.99 -2.35 9.82
C VAL A 60 -14.43 -2.84 11.21
N ARG A 61 -15.66 -2.55 11.65
CA ARG A 61 -16.21 -3.09 12.91
C ARG A 61 -16.28 -4.61 12.91
N ALA A 62 -16.78 -5.19 11.83
CA ALA A 62 -16.81 -6.64 11.65
C ALA A 62 -15.39 -7.27 11.67
N ALA A 63 -14.42 -6.60 11.02
CA ALA A 63 -13.03 -7.02 11.02
C ALA A 63 -12.38 -6.93 12.43
N ALA A 64 -12.69 -5.89 13.19
CA ALA A 64 -12.21 -5.76 14.57
C ALA A 64 -12.70 -6.89 15.48
N LYS A 65 -13.96 -7.33 15.33
CA LYS A 65 -14.53 -8.47 16.07
C LYS A 65 -13.82 -9.80 15.79
N VAL A 66 -13.20 -9.96 14.62
CA VAL A 66 -12.39 -11.14 14.30
C VAL A 66 -10.92 -11.01 14.70
N GLY A 67 -10.53 -9.89 15.32
CA GLY A 67 -9.18 -9.65 15.86
C GLY A 67 -8.26 -8.86 14.95
N ILE A 68 -8.79 -8.16 13.96
CA ILE A 68 -8.03 -7.13 13.24
C ILE A 68 -7.84 -5.93 14.18
N SER A 69 -6.58 -5.52 14.39
CA SER A 69 -6.25 -4.36 15.24
C SER A 69 -5.56 -3.22 14.47
N LYS A 70 -5.11 -3.47 13.25
CA LYS A 70 -4.45 -2.46 12.41
C LYS A 70 -5.20 -2.31 11.09
N VAL A 71 -5.52 -1.06 10.71
CA VAL A 71 -6.16 -0.73 9.45
C VAL A 71 -5.25 0.18 8.63
N ARG A 72 -5.00 -0.18 7.37
CA ARG A 72 -4.34 0.70 6.41
C ARG A 72 -5.31 1.10 5.32
N LEU A 73 -5.55 2.37 5.23
CA LEU A 73 -6.35 2.98 4.20
C LEU A 73 -5.51 3.14 2.93
N THR A 74 -6.08 2.69 1.82
CA THR A 74 -5.45 2.70 0.50
C THR A 74 -6.52 3.03 -0.55
N GLY A 75 -6.22 2.73 -1.81
CA GLY A 75 -7.17 2.88 -2.92
C GLY A 75 -6.41 2.94 -4.22
N GLY A 76 -6.94 3.66 -5.18
CA GLY A 76 -6.15 4.33 -6.18
C GLY A 76 -5.28 5.37 -5.45
N GLU A 77 -5.86 6.54 -5.16
CA GLU A 77 -5.27 7.51 -4.22
C GLU A 77 -6.29 7.85 -3.13
N PRO A 78 -6.05 7.47 -1.86
CA PRO A 78 -7.02 7.68 -0.79
C PRO A 78 -7.30 9.15 -0.49
N LEU A 79 -6.39 10.07 -0.81
CA LEU A 79 -6.62 11.51 -0.67
C LEU A 79 -7.65 12.06 -1.69
N CYS A 80 -8.00 11.27 -2.71
CA CYS A 80 -9.13 11.56 -3.61
C CYS A 80 -10.50 11.15 -3.02
N TYR A 81 -10.52 10.43 -1.89
CA TYR A 81 -11.77 10.04 -1.24
C TYR A 81 -12.31 11.18 -0.39
N SER A 82 -13.53 11.64 -0.71
CA SER A 82 -14.21 12.68 0.07
C SER A 82 -14.59 12.14 1.46
N GLY A 83 -14.36 12.95 2.52
CA GLY A 83 -14.63 12.51 3.90
C GLY A 83 -13.56 11.60 4.51
N LEU A 84 -12.33 11.54 3.93
CA LEU A 84 -11.24 10.72 4.46
C LEU A 84 -10.89 11.06 5.91
N VAL A 85 -10.87 12.35 6.28
CA VAL A 85 -10.54 12.82 7.64
C VAL A 85 -11.55 12.27 8.64
N ASP A 86 -12.84 12.41 8.35
CA ASP A 86 -13.93 11.90 9.20
C ASP A 86 -13.88 10.37 9.28
N PHE A 87 -13.60 9.71 8.16
CA PHE A 87 -13.49 8.25 8.11
C PHE A 87 -12.34 7.73 8.98
N ILE A 88 -11.19 8.41 8.98
CA ILE A 88 -10.06 8.07 9.87
C ILE A 88 -10.49 8.20 11.34
N ALA A 89 -11.15 9.32 11.69
CA ALA A 89 -11.62 9.55 13.05
C ALA A 89 -12.62 8.48 13.51
N ASP A 90 -13.54 8.07 12.64
CA ASP A 90 -14.52 7.03 12.94
C ASP A 90 -13.87 5.64 13.05
N VAL A 91 -12.94 5.29 12.15
CA VAL A 91 -12.17 4.03 12.25
C VAL A 91 -11.35 3.99 13.53
N LYS A 92 -10.76 5.11 13.95
CA LYS A 92 -9.97 5.20 15.18
C LYS A 92 -10.80 4.97 16.45
N ARG A 93 -12.11 5.26 16.40
CA ARG A 93 -13.05 5.02 17.51
C ARG A 93 -13.58 3.58 17.56
N VAL A 94 -13.35 2.75 16.53
CA VAL A 94 -13.81 1.36 16.52
C VAL A 94 -13.09 0.55 17.61
N PRO A 95 -13.82 -0.05 18.57
CA PRO A 95 -13.20 -0.87 19.60
C PRO A 95 -12.36 -2.01 19.02
N GLY A 96 -11.14 -2.17 19.52
CA GLY A 96 -10.17 -3.17 19.04
C GLY A 96 -9.25 -2.69 17.94
N ILE A 97 -9.48 -1.52 17.35
CA ILE A 97 -8.53 -0.90 16.39
C ILE A 97 -7.50 -0.09 17.17
N GLU A 98 -6.26 -0.54 17.12
CA GLU A 98 -5.10 0.07 17.79
C GLU A 98 -4.37 1.06 16.88
N GLY A 99 -4.35 0.80 15.57
CA GLY A 99 -3.59 1.61 14.63
C GLY A 99 -4.29 1.84 13.29
N VAL A 100 -4.31 3.12 12.85
CA VAL A 100 -4.83 3.55 11.56
C VAL A 100 -3.70 4.17 10.74
N PHE A 101 -3.47 3.66 9.55
CA PHE A 101 -2.37 4.05 8.68
C PHE A 101 -2.88 4.41 7.29
N LEU A 102 -2.11 5.22 6.56
CA LEU A 102 -2.42 5.62 5.18
C LEU A 102 -1.29 5.21 4.24
N THR A 103 -1.63 4.86 2.99
CA THR A 103 -0.68 4.81 1.87
C THR A 103 -1.16 5.76 0.79
N THR A 104 -0.33 6.71 0.38
CA THR A 104 -0.66 7.78 -0.57
C THR A 104 0.51 8.04 -1.52
N ASN A 105 0.25 8.63 -2.68
CA ASN A 105 1.28 9.15 -3.57
C ASN A 105 1.85 10.52 -3.13
N GLY A 106 1.32 11.10 -2.06
CA GLY A 106 1.81 12.33 -1.44
C GLY A 106 1.46 13.64 -2.14
N THR A 107 0.96 13.62 -3.37
CA THR A 107 0.77 14.84 -4.18
C THR A 107 -0.28 15.83 -3.64
N MET A 108 -1.17 15.35 -2.78
CA MET A 108 -2.24 16.14 -2.14
C MET A 108 -2.05 16.20 -0.61
N LEU A 109 -0.90 15.73 -0.11
CA LEU A 109 -0.72 15.53 1.32
C LEU A 109 -0.37 16.84 2.05
N ALA A 110 0.33 17.77 1.40
CA ALA A 110 0.79 19.00 2.04
C ALA A 110 -0.34 19.77 2.74
N ASP A 111 -1.49 19.88 2.07
CA ASP A 111 -2.65 20.61 2.57
C ASP A 111 -3.50 19.81 3.57
N LYS A 112 -3.23 18.51 3.75
CA LYS A 112 -4.08 17.60 4.53
C LYS A 112 -3.37 16.95 5.72
N ALA A 113 -2.04 17.04 5.77
CA ALA A 113 -1.25 16.29 6.75
C ALA A 113 -1.64 16.60 8.21
N ALA A 114 -1.87 17.87 8.54
CA ALA A 114 -2.29 18.28 9.87
C ALA A 114 -3.68 17.74 10.26
N ASP A 115 -4.65 17.83 9.35
CA ASP A 115 -6.02 17.33 9.56
C ASP A 115 -6.04 15.80 9.73
N LEU A 116 -5.28 15.08 8.90
CA LEU A 116 -5.15 13.63 9.00
C LEU A 116 -4.51 13.22 10.35
N LYS A 117 -3.51 13.95 10.80
CA LYS A 117 -2.90 13.75 12.12
C LYS A 117 -3.87 14.03 13.24
N GLY A 118 -4.62 15.14 13.15
CA GLY A 118 -5.66 15.53 14.10
C GLY A 118 -6.80 14.49 14.18
N ALA A 119 -7.15 13.85 13.08
CA ALA A 119 -8.13 12.76 13.02
C ALA A 119 -7.65 11.45 13.69
N GLY A 120 -6.38 11.36 14.08
CA GLY A 120 -5.83 10.18 14.76
C GLY A 120 -5.08 9.23 13.85
N LEU A 121 -4.62 9.67 12.67
CA LEU A 121 -3.76 8.84 11.83
C LEU A 121 -2.40 8.60 12.51
N ASP A 122 -2.02 7.34 12.70
CA ASP A 122 -0.81 6.95 13.45
C ASP A 122 0.47 6.98 12.60
N GLY A 123 0.35 6.77 11.30
CA GLY A 123 1.51 6.79 10.41
C GLY A 123 1.16 6.74 8.94
N ILE A 124 2.11 7.17 8.13
CA ILE A 124 1.89 7.36 6.70
C ILE A 124 2.99 6.70 5.88
N ASN A 125 2.59 6.04 4.79
CA ASN A 125 3.49 5.60 3.75
C ASN A 125 3.26 6.47 2.52
N ILE A 126 4.32 7.04 1.98
CA ILE A 126 4.29 7.86 0.77
C ILE A 126 5.00 7.08 -0.33
N SER A 127 4.34 6.87 -1.46
CA SER A 127 4.92 6.18 -2.60
C SER A 127 5.64 7.19 -3.49
N LEU A 128 6.97 7.03 -3.61
CA LEU A 128 7.83 7.86 -4.46
C LEU A 128 8.94 6.97 -5.03
N ASP A 129 8.86 6.66 -6.32
CA ASP A 129 9.74 5.68 -6.94
C ASP A 129 11.02 6.27 -7.53
N THR A 130 11.15 7.60 -7.58
CA THR A 130 12.33 8.28 -8.10
C THR A 130 12.46 9.68 -7.48
N LEU A 131 13.71 10.11 -7.29
CA LEU A 131 14.10 11.47 -6.87
C LEU A 131 14.39 12.39 -8.07
N ASN A 132 14.24 11.86 -9.30
CA ASN A 132 14.42 12.59 -10.53
C ASN A 132 13.07 13.01 -11.12
N ARG A 133 12.89 14.32 -11.36
CA ARG A 133 11.63 14.90 -11.86
C ARG A 133 11.19 14.33 -13.22
N ASP A 134 12.14 14.15 -14.14
CA ASP A 134 11.81 13.67 -15.49
C ASP A 134 11.42 12.18 -15.45
N LYS A 135 12.13 11.38 -14.67
CA LYS A 135 11.74 9.98 -14.41
C LYS A 135 10.37 9.91 -13.72
N TYR A 136 10.10 10.78 -12.74
CA TYR A 136 8.80 10.86 -12.06
C TYR A 136 7.68 11.12 -13.06
N LYS A 137 7.83 12.15 -13.91
CA LYS A 137 6.85 12.48 -14.95
C LYS A 137 6.65 11.32 -15.93
N ARG A 138 7.74 10.67 -16.35
CA ARG A 138 7.69 9.51 -17.26
C ARG A 138 6.95 8.33 -16.64
N LEU A 139 7.19 8.05 -15.34
CA LEU A 139 6.57 6.92 -14.64
C LEU A 139 5.10 7.16 -14.32
N THR A 140 4.78 8.36 -13.84
CA THR A 140 3.45 8.69 -13.29
C THR A 140 2.50 9.31 -14.30
N GLY A 141 3.00 9.73 -15.46
CA GLY A 141 2.25 10.45 -16.49
C GLY A 141 2.02 11.93 -16.21
N PHE A 142 2.45 12.45 -15.04
CA PHE A 142 2.19 13.84 -14.61
C PHE A 142 3.42 14.45 -13.94
N ASP A 143 3.61 15.77 -14.16
CA ASP A 143 4.64 16.55 -13.49
C ASP A 143 4.14 17.06 -12.13
N MET A 144 4.12 16.17 -11.15
CA MET A 144 3.70 16.47 -9.76
C MET A 144 4.81 16.18 -8.75
N PHE A 145 6.07 16.16 -9.20
CA PHE A 145 7.22 15.80 -8.35
C PHE A 145 7.32 16.71 -7.11
N ASP A 146 7.27 18.04 -7.31
CA ASP A 146 7.38 18.99 -6.21
C ASP A 146 6.25 18.85 -5.19
N LYS A 147 5.03 18.49 -5.65
CA LYS A 147 3.90 18.22 -4.76
C LYS A 147 4.13 16.97 -3.93
N ALA A 148 4.68 15.90 -4.53
CA ALA A 148 5.00 14.69 -3.80
C ALA A 148 6.09 14.92 -2.75
N MET A 149 7.16 15.65 -3.10
CA MET A 149 8.23 16.04 -2.18
C MET A 149 7.70 16.95 -1.06
N GLY A 150 6.87 17.94 -1.39
CA GLY A 150 6.19 18.79 -0.40
C GLY A 150 5.31 17.99 0.55
N GLY A 151 4.67 16.93 0.06
CA GLY A 151 3.91 15.98 0.87
C GLY A 151 4.77 15.22 1.89
N ILE A 152 6.00 14.82 1.52
CA ILE A 152 6.94 14.18 2.44
C ILE A 152 7.34 15.15 3.55
N GLN A 153 7.70 16.39 3.19
CA GLN A 153 8.08 17.42 4.17
C GLN A 153 6.92 17.76 5.11
N ALA A 154 5.71 17.88 4.59
CA ALA A 154 4.52 18.11 5.41
C ALA A 154 4.26 16.95 6.39
N ALA A 155 4.46 15.70 5.95
CA ALA A 155 4.32 14.54 6.83
C ALA A 155 5.35 14.56 7.96
N LEU A 156 6.61 14.88 7.67
CA LEU A 156 7.67 15.00 8.67
C LEU A 156 7.37 16.12 9.68
N SER A 157 6.91 17.28 9.19
CA SER A 157 6.59 18.43 10.03
C SER A 157 5.32 18.26 10.87
N SER A 158 4.39 17.39 10.46
CA SER A 158 3.12 17.17 11.17
C SER A 158 3.23 16.21 12.36
N GLY A 159 4.43 15.73 12.70
CA GLY A 159 4.67 14.92 13.89
C GLY A 159 4.04 13.51 13.82
N PHE A 160 3.94 12.90 12.64
CA PHE A 160 3.60 11.50 12.54
C PHE A 160 4.68 10.64 13.19
N GLY A 161 4.26 9.67 14.01
CA GLY A 161 5.21 8.76 14.68
C GLY A 161 5.96 7.84 13.71
N LYS A 162 5.45 7.67 12.48
CA LYS A 162 6.05 6.81 11.44
C LYS A 162 5.78 7.38 10.05
N VAL A 163 6.78 7.98 9.46
CA VAL A 163 6.79 8.38 8.04
C VAL A 163 7.64 7.38 7.27
N LYS A 164 7.10 6.86 6.16
CA LYS A 164 7.80 5.90 5.31
C LYS A 164 7.69 6.30 3.86
N VAL A 165 8.78 6.20 3.14
CA VAL A 165 8.81 6.33 1.68
C VAL A 165 8.91 4.93 1.08
N ASN A 166 7.92 4.53 0.30
CA ASN A 166 7.93 3.27 -0.43
C ASN A 166 8.47 3.52 -1.85
N VAL A 167 9.42 2.71 -2.26
CA VAL A 167 10.07 2.76 -3.58
C VAL A 167 9.91 1.40 -4.23
N VAL A 168 9.18 1.30 -5.33
CA VAL A 168 9.18 0.10 -6.16
C VAL A 168 10.48 0.07 -6.94
N LEU A 169 11.29 -0.97 -6.70
CA LEU A 169 12.61 -1.12 -7.33
C LEU A 169 12.46 -1.64 -8.76
N ILE A 170 12.91 -0.87 -9.73
CA ILE A 170 12.73 -1.12 -11.16
C ILE A 170 14.09 -1.05 -11.86
N GLY A 171 14.60 -2.20 -12.34
CA GLY A 171 15.88 -2.30 -13.03
C GLY A 171 15.92 -1.45 -14.30
N GLY A 172 17.04 -0.76 -14.52
CA GLY A 172 17.22 0.15 -15.64
C GLY A 172 16.39 1.43 -15.58
N PHE A 173 15.68 1.66 -14.46
CA PHE A 173 14.87 2.86 -14.28
C PHE A 173 15.26 3.69 -13.07
N ASN A 174 15.21 3.13 -11.86
CA ASN A 174 15.51 3.86 -10.62
C ASN A 174 16.56 3.15 -9.74
N ASP A 175 17.12 2.09 -10.22
CA ASP A 175 18.16 1.35 -9.51
C ASP A 175 19.47 2.16 -9.35
N ASP A 176 19.71 3.14 -10.21
CA ASP A 176 20.79 4.13 -10.07
C ASP A 176 20.61 5.11 -8.89
N GLU A 177 19.38 5.28 -8.39
CA GLU A 177 19.02 6.20 -7.30
C GLU A 177 19.00 5.52 -5.90
N ILE A 178 19.37 4.23 -5.80
CA ILE A 178 19.32 3.49 -4.52
C ILE A 178 20.13 4.22 -3.43
N GLY A 179 21.34 4.70 -3.75
CA GLY A 179 22.19 5.42 -2.80
C GLY A 179 21.55 6.72 -2.31
N ASP A 180 20.90 7.46 -3.20
CA ASP A 180 20.25 8.73 -2.87
C ASP A 180 19.04 8.51 -1.95
N PHE A 181 18.22 7.49 -2.24
CA PHE A 181 17.12 7.10 -1.35
C PHE A 181 17.62 6.64 0.03
N VAL A 182 18.69 5.85 0.08
CA VAL A 182 19.29 5.43 1.36
C VAL A 182 19.80 6.63 2.13
N ASN A 183 20.41 7.63 1.48
CA ASN A 183 20.90 8.83 2.12
C ASN A 183 19.80 9.70 2.74
N LEU A 184 18.55 9.67 2.25
CA LEU A 184 17.44 10.35 2.92
C LEU A 184 17.25 9.91 4.37
N THR A 185 17.63 8.68 4.71
CA THR A 185 17.49 8.16 6.08
C THR A 185 18.54 8.71 7.05
N ARG A 186 19.62 9.35 6.57
CA ARG A 186 20.68 9.92 7.42
C ARG A 186 20.15 11.08 8.23
N ASP A 187 19.54 12.03 7.55
CA ASP A 187 19.20 13.33 8.11
C ASP A 187 17.73 13.48 8.50
N GLU A 188 16.88 12.63 7.94
CA GLU A 188 15.43 12.68 8.16
C GLU A 188 14.93 11.45 8.96
N PRO A 189 14.00 11.63 9.90
CA PRO A 189 13.43 10.53 10.69
C PRO A 189 12.34 9.78 9.89
N LEU A 190 12.72 9.30 8.70
CA LEU A 190 11.87 8.51 7.82
C LEU A 190 12.50 7.16 7.46
N ASP A 191 11.67 6.15 7.27
CA ASP A 191 12.12 4.87 6.74
C ASP A 191 11.94 4.85 5.21
N VAL A 192 12.96 4.49 4.46
CA VAL A 192 12.84 4.17 3.02
C VAL A 192 12.61 2.66 2.88
N ARG A 193 11.62 2.27 2.08
CA ARG A 193 11.29 0.86 1.85
C ARG A 193 11.35 0.52 0.38
N PHE A 194 12.37 -0.22 -0.01
CA PHE A 194 12.46 -0.79 -1.33
C PHE A 194 11.59 -2.03 -1.45
N ILE A 195 10.75 -2.06 -2.46
CA ILE A 195 9.78 -3.12 -2.73
C ILE A 195 10.10 -3.71 -4.09
N GLU A 196 10.32 -5.01 -4.16
CA GLU A 196 10.50 -5.69 -5.44
C GLU A 196 9.29 -5.47 -6.35
N LEU A 197 9.55 -5.17 -7.62
CA LEU A 197 8.50 -5.11 -8.64
C LEU A 197 7.81 -6.47 -8.72
N MET A 198 6.50 -6.47 -8.55
CA MET A 198 5.69 -7.68 -8.66
C MET A 198 5.09 -7.79 -10.07
N PRO A 199 5.02 -9.00 -10.64
CA PRO A 199 4.29 -9.21 -11.89
C PRO A 199 2.79 -9.02 -11.63
N MET A 200 2.25 -7.90 -12.07
CA MET A 200 0.82 -7.58 -11.97
C MET A 200 0.23 -7.47 -13.38
N THR A 201 -1.04 -7.85 -13.50
CA THR A 201 -1.74 -7.81 -14.79
C THR A 201 -1.70 -6.41 -15.40
N GLY A 202 -1.27 -6.32 -16.65
CA GLY A 202 -1.42 -5.11 -17.46
C GLY A 202 -0.34 -4.05 -17.30
N SER A 203 0.87 -4.39 -16.82
CA SER A 203 2.01 -3.47 -16.85
C SER A 203 2.86 -3.69 -18.13
N PRO A 204 2.61 -2.97 -19.22
CA PRO A 204 3.37 -3.12 -20.46
C PRO A 204 4.73 -2.41 -20.44
N LEU A 205 5.03 -1.62 -19.39
CA LEU A 205 6.16 -0.68 -19.38
C LEU A 205 7.50 -1.32 -19.00
N PHE A 206 7.50 -2.54 -18.46
CA PHE A 206 8.74 -3.10 -17.92
C PHE A 206 8.95 -4.55 -18.38
N GLY A 207 10.06 -4.78 -19.07
CA GLY A 207 10.53 -6.10 -19.46
C GLY A 207 11.07 -6.94 -18.28
N LYS A 208 11.60 -8.13 -18.60
CA LYS A 208 12.17 -9.05 -17.59
C LYS A 208 13.34 -8.45 -16.81
N GLU A 209 14.10 -7.59 -17.44
CA GLU A 209 15.27 -6.87 -16.88
C GLU A 209 14.89 -5.90 -15.75
N ALA A 210 13.63 -5.49 -15.70
CA ALA A 210 13.12 -4.59 -14.65
C ALA A 210 12.96 -5.25 -13.28
N TYR A 211 12.91 -6.58 -13.23
CA TYR A 211 12.75 -7.31 -11.98
C TYR A 211 14.09 -7.51 -11.27
N LEU A 212 14.31 -6.75 -10.21
CA LEU A 212 15.50 -6.83 -9.38
C LEU A 212 15.19 -7.44 -8.01
N SER A 213 16.13 -8.23 -7.49
CA SER A 213 16.10 -8.63 -6.09
C SER A 213 16.42 -7.44 -5.18
N GLY A 214 15.74 -7.35 -4.04
CA GLY A 214 16.06 -6.36 -3.01
C GLY A 214 17.53 -6.42 -2.53
N ARG A 215 18.25 -7.52 -2.77
CA ARG A 215 19.68 -7.67 -2.44
C ARG A 215 20.57 -6.63 -3.11
N VAL A 216 20.19 -6.14 -4.29
CA VAL A 216 20.95 -5.10 -5.00
C VAL A 216 21.14 -3.84 -4.15
N VAL A 217 20.19 -3.56 -3.24
CA VAL A 217 20.32 -2.43 -2.30
C VAL A 217 21.52 -2.62 -1.35
N LEU A 218 21.72 -3.84 -0.85
CA LEU A 218 22.84 -4.14 0.04
C LEU A 218 24.17 -4.20 -0.72
N GLU A 219 24.16 -4.63 -1.97
CA GLU A 219 25.34 -4.65 -2.84
C GLU A 219 25.82 -3.23 -3.16
N ARG A 220 24.87 -2.31 -3.43
CA ARG A 220 25.20 -0.90 -3.73
C ARG A 220 25.46 -0.05 -2.48
N CYS A 221 24.94 -0.47 -1.32
CA CYS A 221 25.10 0.23 -0.05
C CYS A 221 25.63 -0.73 1.03
N PRO A 222 26.91 -1.15 0.96
CA PRO A 222 27.51 -2.16 1.85
C PRO A 222 27.61 -1.71 3.31
N ASP A 223 27.47 -0.41 3.59
CA ASP A 223 27.50 0.16 4.94
C ASP A 223 26.18 -0.08 5.72
N LEU A 224 25.14 -0.56 5.06
CA LEU A 224 23.87 -0.90 5.69
C LEU A 224 24.05 -2.12 6.61
N LYS A 225 23.73 -1.95 7.89
CA LYS A 225 23.75 -3.01 8.89
C LYS A 225 22.34 -3.45 9.25
N SER A 226 22.14 -4.77 9.39
CA SER A 226 20.84 -5.31 9.79
C SER A 226 20.47 -4.84 11.21
N VAL A 227 19.24 -4.34 11.37
CA VAL A 227 18.65 -3.94 12.67
C VAL A 227 17.40 -4.76 13.02
N GLY A 228 17.18 -5.85 12.32
CA GLY A 228 16.10 -6.79 12.60
C GLY A 228 14.77 -6.45 11.92
N MET A 229 13.68 -6.56 12.66
CA MET A 229 12.30 -6.33 12.19
C MET A 229 11.52 -5.61 13.29
N ASP A 230 10.52 -4.80 12.92
CA ASP A 230 9.66 -4.08 13.89
C ASP A 230 8.81 -5.06 14.73
N ASP A 231 8.30 -6.10 14.10
CA ASP A 231 7.56 -7.18 14.74
C ASP A 231 7.66 -8.46 13.88
N PRO A 232 7.33 -9.65 14.43
CA PRO A 232 7.43 -10.91 13.69
C PRO A 232 6.58 -10.99 12.43
N SER A 233 5.50 -10.20 12.33
CA SER A 233 4.64 -10.12 11.14
C SER A 233 5.07 -9.05 10.15
N SER A 234 6.14 -8.31 10.45
CA SER A 234 6.72 -7.32 9.53
C SER A 234 7.19 -8.00 8.25
N VAL A 235 6.90 -7.37 7.12
CA VAL A 235 7.33 -7.87 5.80
C VAL A 235 8.65 -7.29 5.35
N ALA A 236 9.11 -6.22 6.00
CA ALA A 236 10.36 -5.56 5.70
C ALA A 236 11.46 -6.07 6.62
N ARG A 237 12.56 -6.52 6.06
CA ARG A 237 13.83 -6.65 6.77
C ARG A 237 14.46 -5.28 6.88
N LEU A 238 14.86 -4.89 8.08
CA LEU A 238 15.31 -3.53 8.34
C LEU A 238 16.83 -3.46 8.47
N TYR A 239 17.36 -2.39 7.91
CA TYR A 239 18.78 -2.04 7.91
C TYR A 239 18.92 -0.56 8.28
N ALA A 240 20.07 -0.15 8.76
CA ALA A 240 20.40 1.24 9.04
C ALA A 240 21.85 1.55 8.68
N LEU A 241 22.08 2.79 8.28
CA LEU A 241 23.42 3.37 8.26
C LEU A 241 23.83 3.78 9.68
N GLY A 242 25.13 3.75 9.96
CA GLY A 242 25.65 4.22 11.26
C GLY A 242 25.25 5.69 11.49
N GLY A 243 24.58 5.95 12.62
CA GLY A 243 24.15 7.31 13.02
C GLY A 243 22.93 7.87 12.27
N ALA A 244 22.31 7.12 11.37
CA ALA A 244 21.12 7.58 10.65
C ALA A 244 19.90 7.73 11.57
N LYS A 245 19.04 8.70 11.29
CA LYS A 245 17.78 8.94 12.01
C LYS A 245 16.66 7.98 11.57
N GLY A 246 16.70 7.53 10.32
CA GLY A 246 15.74 6.59 9.75
C GLY A 246 16.37 5.26 9.38
N ARG A 247 15.59 4.39 8.74
CA ARG A 247 15.99 3.02 8.39
C ARG A 247 15.65 2.69 6.95
N VAL A 248 16.34 1.69 6.43
CA VAL A 248 16.06 1.10 5.12
C VAL A 248 15.36 -0.24 5.32
N GLY A 249 14.24 -0.46 4.64
CA GLY A 249 13.50 -1.72 4.66
C GLY A 249 13.53 -2.40 3.29
N LEU A 250 13.74 -3.72 3.27
CA LEU A 250 13.62 -4.52 2.06
C LEU A 250 12.34 -5.37 2.13
N ILE A 251 11.46 -5.23 1.15
CA ILE A 251 10.22 -6.01 0.99
C ILE A 251 10.37 -6.84 -0.28
N GLU A 252 10.54 -8.14 -0.12
CA GLU A 252 10.96 -9.07 -1.17
C GLU A 252 9.91 -10.16 -1.44
N PRO A 253 8.74 -9.80 -2.03
CA PRO A 253 7.66 -10.76 -2.26
C PRO A 253 7.99 -11.79 -3.34
N VAL A 254 8.94 -11.49 -4.23
CA VAL A 254 9.26 -12.31 -5.40
C VAL A 254 10.44 -13.23 -5.15
N PHE A 255 11.50 -12.72 -4.53
CA PHE A 255 12.76 -13.47 -4.34
C PHE A 255 12.88 -14.09 -2.94
N SER A 256 12.18 -13.56 -1.96
CA SER A 256 12.20 -14.05 -0.57
C SER A 256 10.81 -13.90 0.06
N SER A 257 9.89 -14.80 -0.33
CA SER A 257 8.50 -14.76 0.14
C SER A 257 8.39 -14.72 1.66
N PHE A 258 7.47 -13.90 2.15
CA PHE A 258 7.13 -13.78 3.59
C PHE A 258 5.72 -14.33 3.89
N CYS A 259 5.22 -15.23 3.06
CA CYS A 259 3.86 -15.77 3.17
C CYS A 259 3.60 -16.45 4.51
N ASP A 260 4.58 -17.16 5.07
CA ASP A 260 4.45 -17.85 6.36
C ASP A 260 4.17 -16.90 7.55
N LYS A 261 4.51 -15.62 7.40
CA LYS A 261 4.30 -14.57 8.43
C LYS A 261 3.23 -13.56 8.04
N CYS A 262 2.55 -13.78 6.91
CA CYS A 262 1.60 -12.82 6.36
C CYS A 262 0.33 -12.72 7.21
N ASN A 263 0.16 -11.60 7.91
CA ASN A 263 -0.99 -11.30 8.77
C ASN A 263 -2.09 -10.45 8.10
N ARG A 264 -2.05 -10.28 6.76
CA ARG A 264 -2.87 -9.29 6.05
C ARG A 264 -4.10 -9.88 5.42
N LEU A 265 -5.19 -9.10 5.47
CA LEU A 265 -6.41 -9.25 4.73
C LEU A 265 -6.65 -7.98 3.92
N ARG A 266 -7.42 -8.05 2.83
CA ARG A 266 -7.77 -6.89 2.02
C ARG A 266 -9.26 -6.78 1.83
N ILE A 267 -9.78 -5.54 1.78
CA ILE A 267 -11.12 -5.22 1.29
C ILE A 267 -10.96 -4.23 0.14
N THR A 268 -11.55 -4.57 -0.99
CA THR A 268 -11.53 -3.75 -2.20
C THR A 268 -12.51 -2.58 -2.09
N TYR A 269 -12.34 -1.56 -2.93
CA TYR A 269 -13.20 -0.35 -2.90
C TYR A 269 -14.67 -0.65 -3.19
N ASP A 270 -14.95 -1.73 -3.90
CA ASP A 270 -16.29 -2.22 -4.27
C ASP A 270 -16.83 -3.32 -3.33
N GLY A 271 -16.18 -3.52 -2.17
CA GLY A 271 -16.71 -4.32 -1.06
C GLY A 271 -16.45 -5.82 -1.13
N TYR A 272 -15.33 -6.26 -1.70
CA TYR A 272 -14.93 -7.66 -1.68
C TYR A 272 -13.75 -7.91 -0.75
N VAL A 273 -13.82 -8.97 0.04
CA VAL A 273 -12.68 -9.45 0.85
C VAL A 273 -11.81 -10.34 0.00
N LYS A 274 -10.51 -10.04 -0.03
CA LYS A 274 -9.46 -10.87 -0.66
C LYS A 274 -8.54 -11.44 0.41
N PRO A 275 -8.39 -12.76 0.49
CA PRO A 275 -7.48 -13.42 1.42
C PRO A 275 -6.01 -13.09 1.15
N CYS A 276 -5.64 -12.96 -0.12
CA CYS A 276 -4.30 -12.67 -0.59
C CYS A 276 -4.32 -11.65 -1.73
N LEU A 277 -3.24 -10.89 -1.90
CA LEU A 277 -3.06 -9.97 -3.03
C LEU A 277 -3.17 -10.71 -4.38
N HIS A 278 -2.56 -11.89 -4.44
CA HIS A 278 -2.42 -12.69 -5.66
C HIS A 278 -3.50 -13.78 -5.81
N SER A 279 -4.47 -13.89 -4.87
CA SER A 279 -5.58 -14.82 -5.01
C SER A 279 -6.64 -14.28 -5.97
N SER A 280 -7.25 -15.17 -6.74
CA SER A 280 -8.49 -14.89 -7.50
C SER A 280 -9.72 -14.88 -6.61
N ASP A 281 -9.65 -15.49 -5.41
CA ASP A 281 -10.78 -15.61 -4.50
C ASP A 281 -11.20 -14.25 -3.95
N GLU A 282 -12.49 -13.98 -4.02
CA GLU A 282 -13.12 -12.77 -3.54
C GLU A 282 -14.48 -13.10 -2.89
N TYR A 283 -14.75 -12.50 -1.74
CA TYR A 283 -15.96 -12.74 -0.96
C TYR A 283 -16.71 -11.41 -0.80
N SER A 284 -17.93 -11.32 -1.35
CA SER A 284 -18.71 -10.09 -1.31
C SER A 284 -19.17 -9.74 0.12
N LEU A 285 -19.03 -8.46 0.47
CA LEU A 285 -19.62 -7.83 1.67
C LEU A 285 -20.85 -6.98 1.33
N VAL A 286 -21.10 -6.76 0.05
CA VAL A 286 -22.16 -5.86 -0.43
C VAL A 286 -23.53 -6.36 0.01
N GLY A 287 -24.34 -5.47 0.56
CA GLY A 287 -25.71 -5.78 1.02
C GLY A 287 -25.79 -6.63 2.28
N LYS A 288 -24.66 -6.87 2.96
CA LYS A 288 -24.61 -7.70 4.17
C LYS A 288 -24.71 -6.87 5.44
N SER A 289 -25.38 -7.41 6.44
CA SER A 289 -25.33 -6.93 7.82
C SER A 289 -23.94 -7.11 8.45
N GLU A 290 -23.65 -6.42 9.55
CA GLU A 290 -22.38 -6.52 10.25
C GLU A 290 -22.05 -7.96 10.67
N VAL A 291 -23.04 -8.73 11.12
CA VAL A 291 -22.88 -10.13 11.50
C VAL A 291 -22.52 -11.02 10.31
N GLU A 292 -23.16 -10.78 9.18
CA GLU A 292 -22.85 -11.50 7.92
C GLU A 292 -21.48 -11.11 7.38
N MET A 293 -21.08 -9.82 7.48
CA MET A 293 -19.73 -9.37 7.14
C MET A 293 -18.69 -10.05 8.01
N GLU A 294 -18.92 -10.13 9.34
CA GLU A 294 -18.02 -10.85 10.25
C GLU A 294 -17.84 -12.31 9.83
N ARG A 295 -18.94 -13.02 9.55
CA ARG A 295 -18.88 -14.41 9.07
C ARG A 295 -18.14 -14.54 7.74
N THR A 296 -18.37 -13.62 6.80
CA THR A 296 -17.69 -13.60 5.50
C THR A 296 -16.18 -13.35 5.65
N ILE A 297 -15.79 -12.45 6.55
CA ILE A 297 -14.38 -12.17 6.86
C ILE A 297 -13.70 -13.38 7.49
N ARG A 298 -14.37 -14.11 8.42
CA ARG A 298 -13.87 -15.36 8.99
C ARG A 298 -13.61 -16.40 7.91
N ASN A 299 -14.59 -16.62 7.02
CA ASN A 299 -14.45 -17.56 5.91
C ASN A 299 -13.29 -17.18 4.98
N ALA A 300 -13.11 -15.90 4.68
CA ALA A 300 -11.98 -15.42 3.88
C ALA A 300 -10.62 -15.63 4.57
N ILE A 301 -10.57 -15.52 5.89
CA ILE A 301 -9.37 -15.81 6.69
C ILE A 301 -9.05 -17.30 6.64
N ASP A 302 -10.04 -18.17 6.79
CA ASP A 302 -9.85 -19.64 6.76
C ASP A 302 -9.44 -20.12 5.35
N ALA A 303 -9.94 -19.46 4.31
CA ALA A 303 -9.59 -19.71 2.90
C ALA A 303 -8.26 -19.08 2.46
N LYS A 304 -7.55 -18.38 3.37
CA LYS A 304 -6.28 -17.74 3.02
C LYS A 304 -5.23 -18.78 2.61
N PRO A 305 -4.64 -18.68 1.39
CA PRO A 305 -3.67 -19.68 0.93
C PRO A 305 -2.41 -19.66 1.80
N ARG A 306 -1.72 -20.81 1.91
CA ARG A 306 -0.44 -20.91 2.59
C ARG A 306 0.57 -19.92 2.01
N GLU A 307 0.66 -19.92 0.68
CA GLU A 307 1.54 -19.04 -0.09
C GLU A 307 0.86 -18.63 -1.39
N HIS A 308 1.30 -17.55 -2.00
CA HIS A 308 0.99 -17.26 -3.40
C HIS A 308 1.81 -18.21 -4.28
N GLY A 309 1.35 -18.51 -5.49
CA GLY A 309 2.13 -19.28 -6.48
C GLY A 309 3.49 -18.64 -6.76
N ASP A 310 4.39 -19.38 -7.40
CA ASP A 310 5.73 -18.86 -7.68
C ASP A 310 5.66 -17.66 -8.64
N LEU A 311 5.80 -16.46 -8.08
CA LEU A 311 5.78 -15.21 -8.84
C LEU A 311 6.94 -15.10 -9.83
N ARG A 312 7.99 -15.93 -9.70
CA ARG A 312 9.11 -15.98 -10.65
C ARG A 312 8.72 -16.72 -11.93
N CYS A 313 7.89 -17.74 -11.84
CA CYS A 313 7.34 -18.42 -13.00
C CYS A 313 6.45 -17.50 -13.84
N LEU A 314 5.74 -16.60 -13.17
CA LEU A 314 4.85 -15.64 -13.83
C LEU A 314 5.59 -14.59 -14.68
N ARG A 315 6.92 -14.50 -14.56
CA ARG A 315 7.76 -13.60 -15.38
C ARG A 315 8.03 -14.13 -16.79
N THR A 316 7.87 -15.44 -17.01
CA THR A 316 8.19 -16.06 -18.29
C THR A 316 7.08 -15.88 -19.32
N ASP A 317 5.83 -15.67 -18.87
CA ASP A 317 4.64 -15.62 -19.71
C ASP A 317 3.98 -14.24 -19.60
N ILE A 318 4.60 -13.21 -20.21
CA ILE A 318 4.12 -11.82 -20.17
C ILE A 318 2.72 -11.65 -20.80
N ASP A 319 2.26 -12.61 -21.59
CA ASP A 319 1.03 -12.49 -22.37
C ASP A 319 -0.26 -12.96 -21.68
N GLY A 320 -0.30 -13.15 -20.35
CA GLY A 320 -1.57 -13.58 -19.77
C GLY A 320 -1.65 -13.83 -18.28
N VAL A 321 -0.65 -13.49 -17.51
CA VAL A 321 -0.69 -13.76 -16.07
C VAL A 321 -1.62 -12.80 -15.34
N THR A 322 -2.76 -13.33 -14.99
CA THR A 322 -3.76 -12.64 -14.16
C THR A 322 -3.51 -12.92 -12.69
N THR A 323 -2.98 -11.97 -11.95
CA THR A 323 -3.11 -11.97 -10.50
C THR A 323 -4.57 -11.66 -10.14
N GLY A 324 -5.44 -12.68 -10.20
CA GLY A 324 -6.83 -12.56 -9.80
C GLY A 324 -7.68 -11.51 -10.57
N GLY A 325 -7.32 -11.14 -11.80
CA GLY A 325 -8.16 -10.32 -12.68
C GLY A 325 -8.31 -8.83 -12.33
N ARG A 326 -7.71 -8.35 -11.23
CA ARG A 326 -7.79 -6.94 -10.83
C ARG A 326 -6.43 -6.25 -10.85
N SER A 327 -6.39 -4.99 -11.30
CA SER A 327 -5.19 -4.12 -11.19
C SER A 327 -4.91 -3.73 -9.74
N MET A 328 -3.66 -3.36 -9.44
CA MET A 328 -3.24 -2.88 -8.10
C MET A 328 -4.12 -1.74 -7.58
N ARG A 329 -4.50 -0.81 -8.44
CA ARG A 329 -5.39 0.30 -8.15
C ARG A 329 -6.76 -0.14 -7.59
N ARG A 330 -7.31 -1.25 -8.09
CA ARG A 330 -8.61 -1.78 -7.65
C ARG A 330 -8.55 -2.62 -6.39
N ILE A 331 -7.36 -3.13 -6.06
CA ILE A 331 -7.16 -3.96 -4.87
C ILE A 331 -6.71 -3.12 -3.68
N GLY A 332 -6.17 -1.94 -3.93
CA GLY A 332 -5.54 -1.10 -2.92
C GLY A 332 -4.08 -1.51 -2.70
N GLY A 333 -3.21 -1.00 -3.53
CA GLY A 333 -1.77 -1.24 -3.55
C GLY A 333 -1.00 -0.74 -2.33
#